data_6eafb7c168d9d21e6e1ccc5fc3e4112e
#
_entry.id   6eafb7c168d9d21e6e1ccc5fc3e4112e
#
_cell.length_a   1.000
_cell.length_b   1.000
_cell.length_c   1.000
_cell.angle_alpha   90.00
_cell.angle_beta   90.00
_cell.angle_gamma   90.00
#
_symmetry.space_group_name_H-M   'P 1'
#
loop_
_entity.id
_entity.type
_entity.pdbx_description
1 polymer ?
#
loop_
_entity_poly.entity_id
_entity_poly.type
_entity_poly.pdbx_seq_one_letter_code
_entity_poly.pdbx_strand_id
1 'polypeptide(L)'
;MSVRARRLALLLLAVAGCREGGVSSRTAVAGGNAERGRRMGVAYGCGGCHVVPGVPGAVGRVGPALGELAGRAYVAGTLPNDAPTLVRWIQDPQALRPGTAMPDLDVGPRDARDIAAYLYADHAGGLGPPHLLPRRWLGSH
;
A
#
# COMPACT_ATOMS: atom_id res chain seq x y z
N MET A 1 1.42 -46.89 25.91
CA MET A 1 1.13 -45.46 25.70
C MET A 1 -0.40 -45.30 25.61
N SER A 2 -0.98 -44.60 26.58
CA SER A 2 -2.45 -44.53 26.81
C SER A 2 -3.13 -43.72 25.68
N VAL A 3 -4.30 -44.14 25.24
CA VAL A 3 -5.15 -43.49 24.23
C VAL A 3 -5.41 -41.99 24.56
N ARG A 4 -5.37 -41.63 25.85
CA ARG A 4 -5.51 -40.27 26.35
C ARG A 4 -4.33 -39.35 25.95
N ALA A 5 -3.11 -39.88 25.91
CA ALA A 5 -1.91 -39.13 25.51
C ALA A 5 -1.88 -38.81 23.99
N ARG A 6 -2.43 -39.72 23.16
CA ARG A 6 -2.56 -39.49 21.70
C ARG A 6 -3.58 -38.42 21.34
N ARG A 7 -4.68 -38.31 22.13
CA ARG A 7 -5.70 -37.28 21.88
C ARG A 7 -5.25 -35.88 22.29
N LEU A 8 -4.41 -35.76 23.32
CA LEU A 8 -3.84 -34.48 23.72
C LEU A 8 -2.80 -33.97 22.71
N ALA A 9 -1.99 -34.86 22.13
CA ALA A 9 -0.99 -34.48 21.10
C ALA A 9 -1.64 -34.01 19.80
N LEU A 10 -2.79 -34.58 19.41
CA LEU A 10 -3.53 -34.16 18.21
C LEU A 10 -4.24 -32.80 18.39
N LEU A 11 -4.64 -32.41 19.59
CA LEU A 11 -5.27 -31.13 19.90
C LEU A 11 -4.23 -29.96 19.89
N LEU A 12 -2.97 -30.23 20.21
CA LEU A 12 -1.91 -29.21 20.22
C LEU A 12 -1.38 -28.87 18.83
N LEU A 13 -1.58 -29.72 17.82
CA LEU A 13 -1.18 -29.45 16.44
C LEU A 13 -2.19 -28.59 15.65
N ALA A 14 -3.41 -28.41 16.15
CA ALA A 14 -4.46 -27.67 15.46
C ALA A 14 -4.41 -26.14 15.66
N VAL A 15 -3.55 -25.61 16.54
CA VAL A 15 -3.50 -24.17 16.90
C VAL A 15 -2.38 -23.40 16.19
N ALA A 16 -1.53 -24.06 15.42
CA ALA A 16 -0.39 -23.42 14.75
C ALA A 16 -0.70 -22.82 13.37
N GLY A 17 -1.97 -22.76 12.93
CA GLY A 17 -2.36 -22.48 11.55
C GLY A 17 -3.00 -21.13 11.25
N CYS A 18 -2.97 -20.13 12.14
CA CYS A 18 -3.57 -18.82 11.85
C CYS A 18 -2.64 -17.67 12.24
N ARG A 19 -1.56 -17.51 11.52
CA ARG A 19 -0.74 -16.29 11.56
C ARG A 19 -0.12 -16.02 10.21
N GLU A 20 -0.93 -15.53 9.30
CA GLU A 20 -0.44 -14.73 8.21
C GLU A 20 -1.47 -13.63 7.98
N GLY A 21 -1.17 -12.43 8.48
CA GLY A 21 -1.73 -11.20 7.95
C GLY A 21 -1.16 -11.05 6.53
N GLY A 22 -1.54 -11.97 5.64
CA GLY A 22 -1.05 -12.01 4.27
C GLY A 22 -1.60 -10.83 3.51
N VAL A 23 -0.72 -10.03 2.93
CA VAL A 23 -1.06 -9.16 1.79
C VAL A 23 -1.95 -9.99 0.86
N SER A 24 -3.16 -9.54 0.61
CA SER A 24 -4.07 -10.22 -0.32
C SER A 24 -3.31 -10.46 -1.62
N SER A 25 -3.39 -11.66 -2.19
CA SER A 25 -2.72 -11.98 -3.46
C SER A 25 -3.04 -10.96 -4.56
N ARG A 26 -4.19 -10.32 -4.47
CA ARG A 26 -4.65 -9.27 -5.37
C ARG A 26 -3.80 -8.00 -5.31
N THR A 27 -3.28 -7.63 -4.13
CA THR A 27 -2.49 -6.41 -3.91
C THR A 27 -0.99 -6.70 -3.78
N ALA A 28 -0.57 -7.95 -3.94
CA ALA A 28 0.84 -8.32 -3.98
C ALA A 28 1.49 -7.82 -5.28
N VAL A 29 2.42 -6.87 -5.17
CA VAL A 29 3.15 -6.32 -6.31
C VAL A 29 4.46 -7.06 -6.49
N ALA A 30 4.51 -7.98 -7.44
CA ALA A 30 5.72 -8.75 -7.72
C ALA A 30 6.89 -7.83 -8.12
N GLY A 31 8.02 -7.98 -7.45
CA GLY A 31 9.23 -7.20 -7.71
C GLY A 31 9.14 -5.72 -7.28
N GLY A 32 8.08 -5.32 -6.57
CA GLY A 32 7.93 -3.98 -6.01
C GLY A 32 8.71 -3.79 -4.71
N ASN A 33 9.27 -2.61 -4.52
CA ASN A 33 9.97 -2.19 -3.31
C ASN A 33 9.27 -0.97 -2.69
N ALA A 34 8.56 -1.17 -1.59
CA ALA A 34 7.75 -0.13 -0.95
C ALA A 34 8.57 1.07 -0.46
N GLU A 35 9.77 0.86 0.09
CA GLU A 35 10.61 1.96 0.56
C GLU A 35 11.12 2.83 -0.60
N ARG A 36 11.48 2.21 -1.72
CA ARG A 36 11.81 2.94 -2.93
C ARG A 36 10.58 3.63 -3.52
N GLY A 37 9.42 2.97 -3.46
CA GLY A 37 8.13 3.52 -3.89
C GLY A 37 7.76 4.81 -3.18
N ARG A 38 7.98 4.88 -1.86
CA ARG A 38 7.79 6.10 -1.09
C ARG A 38 8.63 7.26 -1.64
N ARG A 39 9.92 7.02 -1.90
CA ARG A 39 10.81 8.05 -2.46
C ARG A 39 10.40 8.47 -3.87
N MET A 40 9.99 7.50 -4.70
CA MET A 40 9.50 7.78 -6.06
C MET A 40 8.20 8.58 -6.03
N GLY A 41 7.25 8.24 -5.16
CA GLY A 41 6.01 9.02 -4.98
C GLY A 41 6.27 10.49 -4.62
N VAL A 42 7.32 10.76 -3.85
CA VAL A 42 7.79 12.13 -3.57
C VAL A 42 8.40 12.76 -4.83
N ALA A 43 9.31 12.05 -5.51
CA ALA A 43 10.02 12.55 -6.69
C ALA A 43 9.06 12.89 -7.85
N TYR A 44 8.03 12.08 -8.06
CA TYR A 44 6.98 12.34 -9.08
C TYR A 44 5.91 13.32 -8.60
N GLY A 45 6.00 13.86 -7.38
CA GLY A 45 5.11 14.91 -6.90
C GLY A 45 3.69 14.45 -6.56
N CYS A 46 3.46 13.18 -6.26
CA CYS A 46 2.13 12.63 -5.94
C CYS A 46 1.43 13.40 -4.80
N GLY A 47 2.21 13.90 -3.83
CA GLY A 47 1.72 14.67 -2.69
C GLY A 47 1.11 16.03 -3.02
N GLY A 48 1.37 16.57 -4.22
CA GLY A 48 0.74 17.81 -4.69
C GLY A 48 -0.76 17.67 -4.95
N CYS A 49 -1.21 16.47 -5.34
CA CYS A 49 -2.60 16.18 -5.62
C CYS A 49 -3.27 15.27 -4.57
N HIS A 50 -2.50 14.45 -3.86
CA HIS A 50 -3.00 13.45 -2.94
C HIS A 50 -2.48 13.64 -1.51
N VAL A 51 -3.27 13.23 -0.53
CA VAL A 51 -2.75 12.90 0.79
C VAL A 51 -2.08 11.53 0.68
N VAL A 52 -0.77 11.46 0.94
CA VAL A 52 0.01 10.22 0.86
C VAL A 52 0.49 9.85 2.26
N PRO A 53 0.07 8.69 2.81
CA PRO A 53 0.46 8.28 4.16
C PRO A 53 1.98 8.20 4.30
N GLY A 54 2.52 8.63 5.44
CA GLY A 54 3.95 8.56 5.73
C GLY A 54 4.85 9.47 4.89
N VAL A 55 4.26 10.37 4.08
CA VAL A 55 4.99 11.39 3.31
C VAL A 55 4.68 12.77 3.88
N PRO A 56 5.61 13.40 4.63
CA PRO A 56 5.42 14.74 5.17
C PRO A 56 5.16 15.77 4.07
N GLY A 57 4.15 16.64 4.26
CA GLY A 57 3.78 17.66 3.29
C GLY A 57 2.92 17.17 2.12
N ALA A 58 2.65 15.89 2.01
CA ALA A 58 1.73 15.32 1.02
C ALA A 58 0.28 15.50 1.48
N VAL A 59 -0.26 16.70 1.30
CA VAL A 59 -1.60 17.12 1.78
C VAL A 59 -2.52 17.57 0.65
N GLY A 60 -2.21 17.21 -0.58
CA GLY A 60 -2.99 17.53 -1.77
C GLY A 60 -4.42 17.00 -1.68
N ARG A 61 -5.37 17.76 -2.28
CA ARG A 61 -6.81 17.47 -2.23
C ARG A 61 -7.48 17.44 -3.61
N VAL A 62 -6.69 17.43 -4.66
CA VAL A 62 -7.20 17.30 -6.04
C VAL A 62 -7.67 15.87 -6.30
N GLY A 63 -6.87 14.90 -5.86
CA GLY A 63 -7.20 13.48 -5.89
C GLY A 63 -7.61 12.95 -4.50
N PRO A 64 -8.14 11.72 -4.43
CA PRO A 64 -8.48 11.08 -3.16
C PRO A 64 -7.24 10.80 -2.32
N ALA A 65 -7.39 10.76 -0.99
CA ALA A 65 -6.32 10.28 -0.11
C ALA A 65 -5.93 8.85 -0.48
N LEU A 66 -4.63 8.52 -0.44
CA LEU A 66 -4.09 7.23 -0.85
C LEU A 66 -3.90 6.24 0.32
N GLY A 67 -4.32 6.62 1.52
CA GLY A 67 -4.38 5.70 2.66
C GLY A 67 -5.40 4.59 2.45
N GLU A 68 -5.16 3.44 3.09
CA GLU A 68 -6.06 2.28 3.07
C GLU A 68 -6.40 1.76 1.67
N LEU A 69 -5.52 2.03 0.69
CA LEU A 69 -5.78 1.67 -0.70
C LEU A 69 -5.95 0.16 -0.87
N ALA A 70 -5.20 -0.65 -0.12
CA ALA A 70 -5.29 -2.11 -0.19
C ALA A 70 -6.69 -2.66 0.16
N GLY A 71 -7.44 -1.96 1.01
CA GLY A 71 -8.79 -2.34 1.42
C GLY A 71 -9.90 -1.94 0.45
N ARG A 72 -9.61 -1.12 -0.55
CA ARG A 72 -10.63 -0.64 -1.50
C ARG A 72 -10.95 -1.69 -2.55
N ALA A 73 -12.20 -1.73 -2.99
CA ALA A 73 -12.62 -2.58 -4.10
C ALA A 73 -12.19 -2.03 -5.47
N TYR A 74 -12.09 -0.70 -5.58
CA TYR A 74 -11.83 -0.01 -6.85
C TYR A 74 -10.76 1.08 -6.70
N VAL A 75 -10.01 1.31 -7.79
CA VAL A 75 -9.16 2.48 -8.01
C VAL A 75 -9.71 3.32 -9.15
N ALA A 76 -9.29 4.57 -9.26
CA ALA A 76 -9.75 5.49 -10.30
C ALA A 76 -11.29 5.54 -10.45
N GLY A 77 -12.03 5.27 -9.38
CA GLY A 77 -13.48 5.27 -9.32
C GLY A 77 -14.15 3.96 -9.74
N THR A 78 -13.68 3.27 -10.77
CA THR A 78 -14.38 2.08 -11.33
C THR A 78 -13.46 0.93 -11.73
N LEU A 79 -12.16 1.12 -11.76
CA LEU A 79 -11.21 0.07 -12.14
C LEU A 79 -11.02 -0.92 -10.99
N PRO A 80 -10.93 -2.23 -11.23
CA PRO A 80 -10.61 -3.19 -10.18
C PRO A 80 -9.34 -2.80 -9.44
N ASN A 81 -9.36 -2.90 -8.13
CA ASN A 81 -8.19 -2.60 -7.31
C ASN A 81 -7.33 -3.86 -7.16
N ASP A 82 -6.45 -4.07 -8.11
CA ASP A 82 -5.42 -5.11 -8.11
C ASP A 82 -4.06 -4.54 -8.54
N ALA A 83 -3.00 -5.29 -8.27
CA ALA A 83 -1.64 -4.82 -8.51
C ALA A 83 -1.37 -4.49 -10.00
N PRO A 84 -1.74 -5.30 -10.98
CA PRO A 84 -1.56 -4.95 -12.38
C PRO A 84 -2.31 -3.68 -12.79
N THR A 85 -3.55 -3.52 -12.34
CA THR A 85 -4.37 -2.35 -12.64
C THR A 85 -3.79 -1.08 -12.02
N LEU A 86 -3.40 -1.14 -10.75
CA LEU A 86 -2.79 0.03 -10.09
C LEU A 86 -1.47 0.44 -10.74
N VAL A 87 -0.61 -0.52 -11.08
CA VAL A 87 0.66 -0.24 -11.77
C VAL A 87 0.41 0.44 -13.12
N ARG A 88 -0.53 -0.06 -13.92
CA ARG A 88 -0.90 0.58 -15.20
C ARG A 88 -1.51 1.96 -15.00
N TRP A 89 -2.37 2.12 -13.99
CA TRP A 89 -2.96 3.41 -13.64
C TRP A 89 -1.92 4.47 -13.28
N ILE A 90 -0.87 4.09 -12.55
CA ILE A 90 0.23 5.01 -12.19
C ILE A 90 1.06 5.39 -13.40
N GLN A 91 1.25 4.47 -14.37
CA GLN A 91 2.03 4.71 -15.57
C GLN A 91 1.30 5.59 -16.60
N ASP A 92 0.07 5.26 -16.88
CA ASP A 92 -0.73 5.91 -17.93
C ASP A 92 -2.21 5.99 -17.51
N PRO A 93 -2.56 6.98 -16.69
CA PRO A 93 -3.93 7.16 -16.26
C PRO A 93 -4.87 7.53 -17.41
N GLN A 94 -4.38 8.24 -18.43
CA GLN A 94 -5.19 8.67 -19.56
C GLN A 94 -5.58 7.51 -20.48
N ALA A 95 -4.71 6.50 -20.65
CA ALA A 95 -5.05 5.30 -21.42
C ALA A 95 -6.16 4.47 -20.75
N LEU A 96 -6.23 4.46 -19.41
CA LEU A 96 -7.26 3.70 -18.69
C LEU A 96 -8.54 4.51 -18.48
N ARG A 97 -8.45 5.81 -18.33
CA ARG A 97 -9.59 6.73 -18.19
C ARG A 97 -9.30 8.06 -18.87
N PRO A 98 -9.60 8.20 -20.14
CA PRO A 98 -9.43 9.45 -20.87
C PRO A 98 -10.19 10.60 -20.18
N GLY A 99 -9.54 11.73 -20.04
CA GLY A 99 -10.09 12.92 -19.38
C GLY A 99 -10.06 12.89 -17.84
N THR A 100 -9.38 11.92 -17.23
CA THR A 100 -9.17 11.95 -15.78
C THR A 100 -8.29 13.16 -15.38
N ALA A 101 -8.52 13.68 -14.16
CA ALA A 101 -7.71 14.77 -13.61
C ALA A 101 -6.29 14.35 -13.21
N MET A 102 -6.01 13.05 -13.10
CA MET A 102 -4.67 12.55 -12.84
C MET A 102 -3.84 12.68 -14.12
N PRO A 103 -2.76 13.50 -14.12
CA PRO A 103 -1.92 13.66 -15.30
C PRO A 103 -1.05 12.44 -15.53
N ASP A 104 -0.60 12.24 -16.76
CA ASP A 104 0.53 11.39 -17.05
C ASP A 104 1.81 12.09 -16.54
N LEU A 105 2.55 11.41 -15.68
CA LEU A 105 3.80 11.90 -15.09
C LEU A 105 5.03 11.18 -15.64
N ASP A 106 4.88 10.41 -16.71
CA ASP A 106 5.93 9.59 -17.32
C ASP A 106 6.60 8.64 -16.32
N VAL A 107 5.77 7.97 -15.48
CA VAL A 107 6.26 7.05 -14.46
C VAL A 107 6.71 5.75 -15.11
N GLY A 108 8.01 5.47 -15.05
CA GLY A 108 8.58 4.24 -15.60
C GLY A 108 8.04 2.96 -14.95
N PRO A 109 8.05 1.81 -15.67
CA PRO A 109 7.42 0.57 -15.20
C PRO A 109 7.96 0.04 -13.86
N ARG A 110 9.24 0.27 -13.58
CA ARG A 110 9.85 -0.13 -12.31
C ARG A 110 9.35 0.75 -11.16
N ASP A 111 9.33 2.07 -11.39
CA ASP A 111 8.92 3.02 -10.36
C ASP A 111 7.44 2.90 -10.06
N ALA A 112 6.62 2.65 -11.07
CA ALA A 112 5.19 2.38 -10.89
C ALA A 112 4.93 1.13 -10.01
N ARG A 113 5.70 0.03 -10.21
CA ARG A 113 5.61 -1.14 -9.33
C ARG A 113 6.01 -0.82 -7.89
N ASP A 114 7.06 -0.05 -7.70
CA ASP A 114 7.50 0.31 -6.36
C ASP A 114 6.52 1.25 -5.66
N ILE A 115 5.99 2.24 -6.38
CA ILE A 115 4.94 3.13 -5.86
C ILE A 115 3.70 2.31 -5.50
N ALA A 116 3.25 1.39 -6.35
CA ALA A 116 2.11 0.53 -6.06
C ALA A 116 2.37 -0.35 -4.83
N ALA A 117 3.57 -0.92 -4.69
CA ALA A 117 3.96 -1.69 -3.52
C ALA A 117 3.92 -0.85 -2.24
N TYR A 118 4.34 0.41 -2.31
CA TYR A 118 4.23 1.34 -1.19
C TYR A 118 2.77 1.63 -0.84
N LEU A 119 1.94 1.92 -1.82
CA LEU A 119 0.54 2.26 -1.60
C LEU A 119 -0.29 1.08 -1.07
N TYR A 120 0.12 -0.15 -1.37
CA TYR A 120 -0.51 -1.36 -0.82
C TYR A 120 0.10 -1.84 0.50
N ALA A 121 1.26 -1.32 0.89
CA ALA A 121 1.75 -1.58 2.23
C ALA A 121 0.73 -1.04 3.23
N ASP A 122 0.45 -1.83 4.27
CA ASP A 122 -0.53 -1.44 5.29
C ASP A 122 0.00 -0.24 6.07
N HIS A 123 -0.50 0.92 5.73
CA HIS A 123 -0.33 2.14 6.49
C HIS A 123 -1.51 2.37 7.44
N ALA A 124 -2.10 1.27 7.96
CA ALA A 124 -3.17 1.31 8.94
C ALA A 124 -2.74 2.16 10.15
N GLY A 125 -3.24 3.38 10.20
CA GLY A 125 -2.94 4.28 11.29
C GLY A 125 -2.44 5.68 10.90
N GLY A 126 -2.49 6.06 9.63
CA GLY A 126 -2.32 7.48 9.21
C GLY A 126 -0.94 8.13 9.38
N LEU A 127 -0.10 7.56 10.19
CA LEU A 127 1.32 7.90 10.37
C LEU A 127 2.02 6.57 10.53
N GLY A 128 3.04 6.31 9.71
CA GLY A 128 3.86 5.11 9.85
C GLY A 128 4.24 4.85 11.31
N PRO A 129 4.66 3.63 11.68
CA PRO A 129 4.91 3.29 13.06
C PRO A 129 5.74 4.38 13.74
N PRO A 130 5.42 4.78 14.96
CA PRO A 130 5.98 5.97 15.62
C PRO A 130 7.52 5.99 15.73
N HIS A 131 8.17 4.85 15.50
CA HIS A 131 9.64 4.74 15.48
C HIS A 131 10.27 5.26 14.17
N LEU A 132 9.47 5.49 13.11
CA LEU A 132 9.97 6.09 11.86
C LEU A 132 9.79 7.61 11.81
N LEU A 133 9.11 8.19 12.79
CA LEU A 133 9.06 9.65 12.93
C LEU A 133 10.38 10.09 13.57
N PRO A 134 11.14 11.02 12.95
CA PRO A 134 12.27 11.62 13.62
C PRO A 134 11.79 12.23 14.96
N ARG A 135 12.45 11.91 16.07
CA ARG A 135 12.12 12.40 17.42
C ARG A 135 11.92 13.93 17.52
N ARG A 136 12.39 14.64 16.52
CA ARG A 136 12.29 16.09 16.38
C ARG A 136 10.85 16.64 16.27
N TRP A 137 9.86 15.79 15.93
CA TRP A 137 8.46 16.18 15.79
C TRP A 137 7.60 15.86 17.01
N LEU A 138 8.19 15.23 18.03
CA LEU A 138 7.57 15.03 19.34
C LEU A 138 7.94 16.18 20.31
N GLY A 139 8.20 17.35 19.75
CA GLY A 139 8.56 18.56 20.49
C GLY A 139 7.40 19.08 21.31
N SER A 140 7.65 19.08 22.58
CA SER A 140 7.28 20.03 23.65
C SER A 140 6.19 21.05 23.30
N HIS A 141 5.02 20.83 23.83
CA HIS A 141 4.11 21.86 24.33
C HIS A 141 3.83 21.61 25.79
#